data_1252584c5d9a60b8d036df9167e7baab
#
_entry.id   1252584c5d9a60b8d036df9167e7baab
#
_cell.length_a   1.000
_cell.length_b   1.000
_cell.length_c   1.000
_cell.angle_alpha   90.00
_cell.angle_beta   90.00
_cell.angle_gamma   90.00
#
_symmetry.space_group_name_H-M   'P 1'
#
loop_
_entity.id
_entity.type
_entity.pdbx_description
1 polymer ?
#
loop_
_entity_poly.entity_id
_entity_poly.type
_entity_poly.pdbx_seq_one_letter_code
_entity_poly.pdbx_strand_id
1 'polypeptide(L)'
;MKKALESLSLALIIIMAGVPLFGQTGKEEPDIRKRIALIEQGNADEVRAELPALITRYQNNPGVIYLQALLAENASDAVKLYQSIVENFGTSEWADGALYRLYQFYYSVGLYRTANQKLDELRKRFPHSIHLRGLPTSPTASKDEPISAVADTSTAEGFAVQVGAFSTNENANRLRDFFAGKGYPVRILSVVIGGKSYFLVWVGHAKTREEALALSSTIRKQYNIETMVVSR
;
A
#
# COMPACT_ATOMS: atom_id res chain seq x y z
N MET A 1 -59.45 -28.30 74.45
CA MET A 1 -58.81 -27.01 74.21
C MET A 1 -57.35 -27.24 73.86
N LYS A 2 -56.91 -26.80 72.81
CA LYS A 2 -55.59 -26.62 72.20
C LYS A 2 -55.49 -27.23 70.81
N LYS A 3 -55.64 -26.38 69.81
CA LYS A 3 -55.54 -26.75 68.40
C LYS A 3 -54.06 -26.81 68.05
N ALA A 4 -53.62 -27.88 67.40
CA ALA A 4 -52.33 -28.02 66.79
C ALA A 4 -52.41 -27.46 65.39
N LEU A 5 -51.50 -26.53 65.08
CA LEU A 5 -51.35 -25.90 63.78
C LEU A 5 -50.39 -26.76 62.99
N GLU A 6 -50.88 -27.42 61.96
CA GLU A 6 -50.01 -28.14 60.98
C GLU A 6 -49.45 -27.15 59.97
N SER A 7 -48.17 -27.02 59.98
CA SER A 7 -47.44 -26.23 59.02
C SER A 7 -47.22 -27.04 57.76
N LEU A 8 -47.88 -26.63 56.66
CA LEU A 8 -47.70 -27.18 55.34
C LEU A 8 -46.43 -26.52 54.73
N SER A 9 -45.35 -27.32 54.69
CA SER A 9 -44.12 -26.87 53.97
C SER A 9 -44.31 -27.07 52.44
N LEU A 10 -44.53 -25.98 51.76
CA LEU A 10 -44.56 -25.93 50.30
C LEU A 10 -43.12 -25.98 49.76
N ALA A 11 -42.66 -27.13 49.30
CA ALA A 11 -41.37 -27.28 48.62
C ALA A 11 -41.46 -26.65 47.24
N LEU A 12 -40.83 -25.46 47.06
CA LEU A 12 -40.70 -24.81 45.77
C LEU A 12 -39.59 -25.50 44.96
N ILE A 13 -39.97 -26.38 44.04
CA ILE A 13 -39.04 -26.97 43.07
C ILE A 13 -38.73 -25.91 42.01
N ILE A 14 -37.58 -25.26 42.14
CA ILE A 14 -37.03 -24.40 41.11
C ILE A 14 -36.47 -25.31 40.01
N ILE A 15 -37.23 -25.46 38.92
CA ILE A 15 -36.76 -26.07 37.68
C ILE A 15 -35.80 -25.01 37.05
N MET A 16 -34.51 -25.21 37.27
CA MET A 16 -33.49 -24.52 36.51
C MET A 16 -33.58 -24.99 35.04
N ALA A 17 -34.43 -24.33 34.27
CA ALA A 17 -34.40 -24.49 32.82
C ALA A 17 -32.98 -24.04 32.36
N GLY A 18 -32.16 -25.04 31.97
CA GLY A 18 -30.87 -24.79 31.36
C GLY A 18 -31.06 -23.92 30.11
N VAL A 19 -30.76 -22.65 30.24
CA VAL A 19 -30.61 -21.76 29.08
C VAL A 19 -29.49 -22.37 28.28
N PRO A 20 -29.71 -22.83 27.02
CA PRO A 20 -28.60 -23.23 26.18
C PRO A 20 -27.71 -22.00 26.06
N LEU A 21 -26.50 -22.14 26.56
CA LEU A 21 -25.44 -21.20 26.31
C LEU A 21 -25.23 -21.24 24.79
N PHE A 22 -25.97 -20.38 24.06
CA PHE A 22 -25.66 -20.11 22.66
C PHE A 22 -24.22 -19.63 22.66
N GLY A 23 -23.31 -20.54 22.33
CA GLY A 23 -21.94 -20.23 22.11
C GLY A 23 -21.92 -19.02 21.19
N GLN A 24 -21.38 -17.93 21.69
CA GLN A 24 -20.96 -16.83 20.84
C GLN A 24 -20.02 -17.46 19.83
N THR A 25 -20.52 -17.72 18.62
CA THR A 25 -19.68 -17.90 17.46
C THR A 25 -19.06 -16.53 17.19
N GLY A 26 -18.15 -16.12 18.06
CA GLY A 26 -17.22 -15.05 17.76
C GLY A 26 -16.60 -15.47 16.44
N LYS A 27 -16.78 -14.69 15.40
CA LYS A 27 -16.02 -14.87 14.16
C LYS A 27 -14.58 -14.92 14.59
N GLU A 28 -14.02 -16.12 14.63
CA GLU A 28 -12.62 -16.33 14.97
C GLU A 28 -11.82 -15.51 13.98
N GLU A 29 -11.18 -14.44 14.47
CA GLU A 29 -10.38 -13.57 13.58
C GLU A 29 -9.23 -14.40 13.01
N PRO A 30 -8.88 -14.19 11.74
CA PRO A 30 -7.80 -14.93 11.12
C PRO A 30 -6.47 -14.55 11.77
N ASP A 31 -5.69 -15.54 12.20
CA ASP A 31 -4.34 -15.29 12.73
C ASP A 31 -3.40 -14.84 11.58
N ILE A 32 -3.45 -13.55 11.30
CA ILE A 32 -2.65 -12.93 10.24
C ILE A 32 -1.15 -12.93 10.59
N ARG A 33 -0.80 -12.73 11.85
CA ARG A 33 0.60 -12.68 12.30
C ARG A 33 1.31 -14.00 12.09
N LYS A 34 0.64 -15.11 12.37
CA LYS A 34 1.17 -16.45 12.09
C LYS A 34 1.46 -16.64 10.60
N ARG A 35 0.55 -16.19 9.73
CA ARG A 35 0.71 -16.29 8.27
C ARG A 35 1.85 -15.42 7.76
N ILE A 36 2.03 -14.22 8.29
CA ILE A 36 3.19 -13.37 7.99
C ILE A 36 4.48 -14.11 8.39
N ALA A 37 4.53 -14.71 9.57
CA ALA A 37 5.70 -15.47 10.01
C ALA A 37 5.99 -16.66 9.07
N LEU A 38 4.99 -17.36 8.56
CA LEU A 38 5.17 -18.42 7.55
C LEU A 38 5.76 -17.88 6.25
N ILE A 39 5.29 -16.73 5.78
CA ILE A 39 5.84 -16.06 4.58
C ILE A 39 7.31 -15.70 4.80
N GLU A 40 7.67 -15.14 5.95
CA GLU A 40 9.06 -14.77 6.30
C GLU A 40 9.98 -15.99 6.43
N GLN A 41 9.45 -17.15 6.79
CA GLN A 41 10.17 -18.44 6.85
C GLN A 41 10.31 -19.11 5.47
N GLY A 42 9.76 -18.49 4.39
CA GLY A 42 9.82 -19.04 3.04
C GLY A 42 8.62 -19.91 2.66
N ASN A 43 7.63 -20.09 3.54
CA ASN A 43 6.44 -20.91 3.31
C ASN A 43 5.27 -20.10 2.69
N ALA A 44 5.60 -19.19 1.78
CA ALA A 44 4.62 -18.30 1.16
C ALA A 44 3.52 -19.06 0.37
N ASP A 45 3.87 -20.21 -0.21
CA ASP A 45 2.93 -21.00 -1.01
C ASP A 45 1.82 -21.64 -0.18
N GLU A 46 2.10 -22.01 1.07
CA GLU A 46 1.08 -22.48 2.00
C GLU A 46 0.04 -21.38 2.26
N VAL A 47 0.50 -20.17 2.56
CA VAL A 47 -0.39 -19.02 2.80
C VAL A 47 -1.14 -18.62 1.53
N ARG A 48 -0.48 -18.71 0.35
CA ARG A 48 -1.12 -18.44 -0.95
C ARG A 48 -2.26 -19.39 -1.23
N ALA A 49 -2.14 -20.67 -0.85
CA ALA A 49 -3.19 -21.67 -1.03
C ALA A 49 -4.42 -21.38 -0.14
N GLU A 50 -4.24 -20.85 1.07
CA GLU A 50 -5.32 -20.49 1.99
C GLU A 50 -6.01 -19.16 1.62
N LEU A 51 -5.33 -18.28 0.89
CA LEU A 51 -5.74 -16.89 0.69
C LEU A 51 -7.14 -16.73 0.08
N PRO A 52 -7.58 -17.52 -0.94
CA PRO A 52 -8.93 -17.41 -1.49
C PRO A 52 -10.03 -17.66 -0.46
N ALA A 53 -9.83 -18.64 0.42
CA ALA A 53 -10.78 -18.94 1.49
C ALA A 53 -10.83 -17.83 2.54
N LEU A 54 -9.68 -17.23 2.88
CA LEU A 54 -9.60 -16.09 3.80
C LEU A 54 -10.32 -14.87 3.23
N ILE A 55 -10.14 -14.56 1.96
CA ILE A 55 -10.83 -13.46 1.28
C ILE A 55 -12.33 -13.64 1.32
N THR A 56 -12.80 -14.84 1.02
CA THR A 56 -14.24 -15.15 1.02
C THR A 56 -14.85 -15.06 2.42
N ARG A 57 -14.15 -15.58 3.43
CA ARG A 57 -14.65 -15.64 4.81
C ARG A 57 -14.56 -14.29 5.53
N TYR A 58 -13.52 -13.51 5.26
CA TYR A 58 -13.18 -12.28 5.97
C TYR A 58 -13.12 -11.08 5.02
N GLN A 59 -14.21 -10.85 4.29
CA GLN A 59 -14.33 -9.72 3.38
C GLN A 59 -14.06 -8.40 4.13
N ASN A 60 -13.26 -7.53 3.53
CA ASN A 60 -12.88 -6.23 4.08
C ASN A 60 -12.09 -6.30 5.41
N ASN A 61 -11.50 -7.45 5.78
CA ASN A 61 -10.59 -7.51 6.91
C ASN A 61 -9.22 -6.92 6.50
N PRO A 62 -8.71 -5.86 7.16
CA PRO A 62 -7.47 -5.20 6.76
C PRO A 62 -6.24 -6.10 6.86
N GLY A 63 -6.22 -7.09 7.76
CA GLY A 63 -5.15 -8.08 7.84
C GLY A 63 -5.14 -9.04 6.66
N VAL A 64 -6.32 -9.45 6.17
CA VAL A 64 -6.42 -10.27 4.95
C VAL A 64 -6.00 -9.47 3.72
N ILE A 65 -6.38 -8.18 3.63
CA ILE A 65 -5.92 -7.28 2.56
C ILE A 65 -4.38 -7.12 2.64
N TYR A 66 -3.82 -7.06 3.84
CA TYR A 66 -2.37 -6.99 4.03
C TYR A 66 -1.66 -8.26 3.54
N LEU A 67 -2.21 -9.46 3.82
CA LEU A 67 -1.69 -10.73 3.26
C LEU A 67 -1.78 -10.77 1.74
N GLN A 68 -2.89 -10.30 1.15
CA GLN A 68 -3.01 -10.18 -0.30
C GLN A 68 -1.91 -9.30 -0.88
N ALA A 69 -1.62 -8.17 -0.23
CA ALA A 69 -0.58 -7.25 -0.65
C ALA A 69 0.83 -7.88 -0.57
N LEU A 70 1.11 -8.64 0.50
CA LEU A 70 2.39 -9.35 0.67
C LEU A 70 2.60 -10.44 -0.39
N LEU A 71 1.53 -11.10 -0.82
CA LEU A 71 1.56 -12.22 -1.77
C LEU A 71 1.26 -11.80 -3.21
N ALA A 72 1.06 -10.50 -3.48
CA ALA A 72 0.79 -10.00 -4.81
C ALA A 72 1.98 -10.25 -5.75
N GLU A 73 1.69 -10.76 -6.94
CA GLU A 73 2.71 -11.09 -7.95
C GLU A 73 3.38 -9.84 -8.53
N ASN A 74 2.66 -8.74 -8.57
CA ASN A 74 3.21 -7.49 -9.06
C ASN A 74 3.11 -6.37 -8.02
N ALA A 75 4.12 -5.51 -8.01
CA ALA A 75 4.22 -4.40 -7.05
C ALA A 75 3.07 -3.39 -7.17
N SER A 76 2.50 -3.24 -8.37
CA SER A 76 1.39 -2.32 -8.61
C SER A 76 0.13 -2.70 -7.84
N ASP A 77 -0.20 -3.98 -7.80
CA ASP A 77 -1.38 -4.46 -7.08
C ASP A 77 -1.13 -4.45 -5.56
N ALA A 78 0.09 -4.80 -5.12
CA ALA A 78 0.49 -4.62 -3.73
C ALA A 78 0.29 -3.17 -3.26
N VAL A 79 0.74 -2.19 -4.03
CA VAL A 79 0.59 -0.75 -3.72
C VAL A 79 -0.86 -0.35 -3.56
N LYS A 80 -1.76 -0.79 -4.48
CA LYS A 80 -3.21 -0.51 -4.37
C LYS A 80 -3.80 -1.05 -3.08
N LEU A 81 -3.44 -2.29 -2.73
CA LEU A 81 -3.93 -2.95 -1.52
C LEU A 81 -3.42 -2.25 -0.26
N TYR A 82 -2.13 -1.88 -0.18
CA TYR A 82 -1.62 -1.09 0.93
C TYR A 82 -2.26 0.30 1.02
N GLN A 83 -2.49 0.98 -0.11
CA GLN A 83 -3.22 2.25 -0.13
C GLN A 83 -4.64 2.09 0.40
N SER A 84 -5.36 1.05 -0.03
CA SER A 84 -6.70 0.73 0.47
C SER A 84 -6.73 0.55 1.99
N ILE A 85 -5.72 -0.11 2.59
CA ILE A 85 -5.64 -0.24 4.06
C ILE A 85 -5.49 1.14 4.71
N VAL A 86 -4.59 1.98 4.20
CA VAL A 86 -4.32 3.32 4.77
C VAL A 86 -5.53 4.23 4.68
N GLU A 87 -6.29 4.16 3.58
CA GLU A 87 -7.45 5.01 3.30
C GLU A 87 -8.71 4.54 4.02
N ASN A 88 -9.01 3.24 3.97
CA ASN A 88 -10.28 2.70 4.46
C ASN A 88 -10.20 2.10 5.87
N PHE A 89 -8.99 1.71 6.31
CA PHE A 89 -8.75 1.06 7.61
C PHE A 89 -7.60 1.72 8.38
N GLY A 90 -7.52 3.03 8.29
CA GLY A 90 -6.39 3.82 8.79
C GLY A 90 -6.13 3.77 10.30
N THR A 91 -7.05 3.21 11.09
CA THR A 91 -6.88 2.96 12.54
C THR A 91 -6.58 1.50 12.85
N SER A 92 -6.53 0.63 11.85
CA SER A 92 -6.21 -0.79 12.06
C SER A 92 -4.74 -0.98 12.44
N GLU A 93 -4.44 -2.08 13.11
CA GLU A 93 -3.07 -2.49 13.44
C GLU A 93 -2.19 -2.75 12.21
N TRP A 94 -2.78 -2.80 11.00
CA TRP A 94 -2.09 -3.05 9.73
C TRP A 94 -1.74 -1.76 8.97
N ALA A 95 -2.28 -0.62 9.42
CA ALA A 95 -2.14 0.64 8.69
C ALA A 95 -0.71 1.20 8.76
N ASP A 96 -0.01 1.03 9.88
CA ASP A 96 1.39 1.47 10.01
C ASP A 96 2.33 0.62 9.15
N GLY A 97 2.14 -0.70 9.14
CA GLY A 97 2.85 -1.61 8.25
C GLY A 97 2.58 -1.30 6.77
N ALA A 98 1.33 -1.01 6.41
CA ALA A 98 0.97 -0.63 5.05
C ALA A 98 1.65 0.68 4.61
N LEU A 99 1.67 1.71 5.46
CA LEU A 99 2.41 2.97 5.20
C LEU A 99 3.90 2.73 5.02
N TYR A 100 4.49 1.87 5.85
CA TYR A 100 5.90 1.51 5.74
C TYR A 100 6.21 0.80 4.41
N ARG A 101 5.35 -0.14 3.99
CA ARG A 101 5.49 -0.82 2.69
C ARG A 101 5.36 0.14 1.50
N LEU A 102 4.43 1.10 1.58
CA LEU A 102 4.32 2.17 0.58
C LEU A 102 5.58 3.03 0.55
N TYR A 103 6.12 3.43 1.71
CA TYR A 103 7.40 4.13 1.79
C TYR A 103 8.51 3.34 1.09
N GLN A 104 8.69 2.06 1.46
CA GLN A 104 9.73 1.19 0.87
C GLN A 104 9.59 1.08 -0.65
N PHE A 105 8.36 0.88 -1.13
CA PHE A 105 8.08 0.79 -2.56
C PHE A 105 8.47 2.08 -3.29
N TYR A 106 7.93 3.22 -2.87
CA TYR A 106 8.23 4.48 -3.53
C TYR A 106 9.71 4.86 -3.46
N TYR A 107 10.37 4.53 -2.36
CA TYR A 107 11.81 4.71 -2.23
C TYR A 107 12.58 3.83 -3.22
N SER A 108 12.21 2.56 -3.36
CA SER A 108 12.88 1.60 -4.25
C SER A 108 12.74 1.93 -5.73
N VAL A 109 11.65 2.60 -6.12
CA VAL A 109 11.45 3.08 -7.51
C VAL A 109 11.96 4.52 -7.69
N GLY A 110 12.65 5.11 -6.70
CA GLY A 110 13.26 6.45 -6.79
C GLY A 110 12.28 7.62 -6.66
N LEU A 111 11.04 7.37 -6.27
CA LEU A 111 10.04 8.40 -5.98
C LEU A 111 10.22 8.93 -4.56
N TYR A 112 11.39 9.51 -4.29
CA TYR A 112 11.83 9.87 -2.93
C TYR A 112 10.90 10.88 -2.24
N ARG A 113 10.33 11.84 -2.98
CA ARG A 113 9.37 12.80 -2.42
C ARG A 113 8.12 12.08 -1.91
N THR A 114 7.53 11.21 -2.73
CA THR A 114 6.35 10.42 -2.34
C THR A 114 6.68 9.45 -1.20
N ALA A 115 7.86 8.83 -1.24
CA ALA A 115 8.35 7.99 -0.15
C ALA A 115 8.42 8.78 1.17
N ASN A 116 9.05 9.97 1.16
CA ASN A 116 9.15 10.82 2.35
C ASN A 116 7.78 11.26 2.87
N GLN A 117 6.82 11.57 1.98
CA GLN A 117 5.44 11.86 2.39
C GLN A 117 4.80 10.68 3.13
N LYS A 118 5.00 9.43 2.66
CA LYS A 118 4.51 8.23 3.35
C LYS A 118 5.21 7.99 4.68
N LEU A 119 6.50 8.26 4.75
CA LEU A 119 7.25 8.18 6.00
C LEU A 119 6.81 9.25 7.02
N ASP A 120 6.56 10.47 6.59
CA ASP A 120 6.07 11.55 7.45
C ASP A 120 4.62 11.28 7.90
N GLU A 121 3.79 10.70 7.05
CA GLU A 121 2.46 10.23 7.41
C GLU A 121 2.54 9.12 8.48
N LEU A 122 3.46 8.15 8.32
CA LEU A 122 3.72 7.10 9.29
C LEU A 122 4.14 7.69 10.65
N ARG A 123 5.08 8.62 10.67
CA ARG A 123 5.54 9.29 11.91
C ARG A 123 4.43 10.05 12.61
N LYS A 124 3.61 10.77 11.85
CA LYS A 124 2.52 11.60 12.37
C LYS A 124 1.39 10.75 12.95
N ARG A 125 0.99 9.69 12.24
CA ARG A 125 -0.16 8.87 12.64
C ARG A 125 0.22 7.78 13.63
N PHE A 126 1.42 7.24 13.52
CA PHE A 126 1.91 6.09 14.30
C PHE A 126 3.29 6.35 14.90
N PRO A 127 3.44 7.33 15.81
CA PRO A 127 4.75 7.74 16.34
C PRO A 127 5.49 6.62 17.11
N HIS A 128 4.77 5.59 17.56
CA HIS A 128 5.32 4.44 18.27
C HIS A 128 5.49 3.19 17.39
N SER A 129 5.28 3.30 16.08
CA SER A 129 5.45 2.18 15.16
C SER A 129 6.86 1.61 15.21
N ILE A 130 6.94 0.27 15.26
CA ILE A 130 8.23 -0.45 15.20
C ILE A 130 8.97 -0.19 13.90
N HIS A 131 8.24 0.13 12.84
CA HIS A 131 8.79 0.40 11.52
C HIS A 131 9.58 1.72 11.43
N LEU A 132 9.50 2.57 12.43
CA LEU A 132 10.30 3.81 12.52
C LEU A 132 11.70 3.58 13.08
N ARG A 133 11.97 2.40 13.67
CA ARG A 133 13.27 2.10 14.26
C ARG A 133 14.36 2.03 13.20
N GLY A 134 15.42 2.81 13.37
CA GLY A 134 16.57 2.84 12.45
C GLY A 134 16.34 3.63 11.15
N LEU A 135 15.15 4.26 10.98
CA LEU A 135 14.94 5.15 9.86
C LEU A 135 15.52 6.56 10.15
N PRO A 136 15.98 7.29 9.12
CA PRO A 136 16.48 8.65 9.27
C PRO A 136 15.43 9.53 9.95
N THR A 137 15.83 10.30 10.96
CA THR A 137 14.93 11.21 11.69
C THR A 137 14.55 12.46 10.92
N SER A 138 15.31 12.82 9.90
CA SER A 138 15.02 13.90 8.97
C SER A 138 14.67 13.34 7.60
N PRO A 139 13.75 13.96 6.85
CA PRO A 139 13.63 13.65 5.43
C PRO A 139 15.01 13.89 4.82
N THR A 140 15.62 12.84 4.31
CA THR A 140 16.72 13.00 3.37
C THR A 140 16.07 13.71 2.18
N ALA A 141 16.11 15.03 2.23
CA ALA A 141 15.93 15.84 1.03
C ALA A 141 17.08 15.41 0.12
N SER A 142 16.88 14.34 -0.62
CA SER A 142 17.54 14.24 -1.90
C SER A 142 17.18 15.57 -2.56
N LYS A 143 18.16 16.40 -2.75
CA LYS A 143 18.01 17.57 -3.62
C LYS A 143 17.60 17.04 -4.98
N ASP A 144 16.29 16.81 -5.15
CA ASP A 144 15.65 16.85 -6.43
C ASP A 144 15.62 18.34 -6.81
N GLU A 145 16.80 18.87 -7.14
CA GLU A 145 16.83 20.06 -7.95
C GLU A 145 16.04 19.71 -9.21
N PRO A 146 15.03 20.50 -9.58
CA PRO A 146 14.34 20.27 -10.83
C PRO A 146 15.41 20.29 -11.91
N ILE A 147 15.66 19.15 -12.52
CA ILE A 147 16.54 19.05 -13.67
C ILE A 147 15.85 19.88 -14.73
N SER A 148 16.31 21.12 -14.90
CA SER A 148 15.89 21.99 -16.00
C SER A 148 16.06 21.20 -17.28
N ALA A 149 14.96 21.00 -17.98
CA ALA A 149 14.95 20.28 -19.23
C ALA A 149 15.99 20.90 -20.15
N VAL A 150 17.03 20.14 -20.46
CA VAL A 150 17.85 20.43 -21.61
C VAL A 150 16.94 20.12 -22.80
N ALA A 151 16.52 21.21 -23.47
CA ALA A 151 15.79 21.11 -24.72
C ALA A 151 16.74 20.50 -25.75
N ASP A 152 16.65 19.20 -25.93
CA ASP A 152 17.27 18.57 -27.10
C ASP A 152 16.29 18.75 -28.27
N THR A 153 16.66 19.65 -29.18
CA THR A 153 15.97 19.95 -30.42
C THR A 153 16.20 18.84 -31.43
N SER A 154 15.57 17.68 -31.18
CA SER A 154 15.37 16.68 -32.23
C SER A 154 13.87 16.62 -32.55
N THR A 155 13.56 16.70 -33.82
CA THR A 155 12.24 16.64 -34.45
C THR A 155 11.33 15.54 -33.91
N ALA A 156 10.78 15.75 -32.74
CA ALA A 156 9.89 14.82 -32.08
C ALA A 156 8.47 15.34 -32.21
N GLU A 157 7.67 14.69 -33.04
CA GLU A 157 6.24 14.97 -33.16
C GLU A 157 5.51 14.45 -31.92
N GLY A 158 5.21 15.34 -30.96
CA GLY A 158 4.34 15.03 -29.82
C GLY A 158 4.93 15.36 -28.45
N PHE A 159 4.18 14.94 -27.43
CA PHE A 159 4.46 15.20 -26.03
C PHE A 159 4.40 13.91 -25.20
N ALA A 160 5.08 13.91 -24.07
CA ALA A 160 5.01 12.86 -23.06
C ALA A 160 5.01 13.48 -21.65
N VAL A 161 4.77 12.66 -20.65
CA VAL A 161 4.84 13.04 -19.25
C VAL A 161 6.07 12.38 -18.62
N GLN A 162 7.05 13.15 -18.22
CA GLN A 162 8.16 12.66 -17.42
C GLN A 162 7.67 12.43 -16.00
N VAL A 163 7.86 11.22 -15.50
CA VAL A 163 7.41 10.77 -14.18
C VAL A 163 8.57 10.47 -13.23
N GLY A 164 9.80 10.50 -13.73
CA GLY A 164 10.99 10.31 -12.91
C GLY A 164 12.28 10.47 -13.69
N ALA A 165 13.37 10.73 -12.95
CA ALA A 165 14.73 10.78 -13.43
C ALA A 165 15.64 10.06 -12.42
N PHE A 166 16.41 9.08 -12.88
CA PHE A 166 17.16 8.16 -12.01
C PHE A 166 18.63 8.10 -12.41
N SER A 167 19.51 7.96 -11.43
CA SER A 167 20.94 7.72 -11.66
C SER A 167 21.26 6.27 -12.02
N THR A 168 20.31 5.34 -11.85
CA THR A 168 20.48 3.92 -12.19
C THR A 168 19.38 3.45 -13.12
N ASN A 169 19.77 2.59 -14.07
CA ASN A 169 18.82 1.99 -15.02
C ASN A 169 17.83 1.08 -14.31
N GLU A 170 18.24 0.43 -13.21
CA GLU A 170 17.39 -0.47 -12.45
C GLU A 170 16.16 0.26 -11.88
N ASN A 171 16.36 1.40 -11.22
CA ASN A 171 15.26 2.21 -10.68
C ASN A 171 14.33 2.74 -11.78
N ALA A 172 14.89 3.16 -12.92
CA ALA A 172 14.12 3.57 -14.08
C ALA A 172 13.27 2.42 -14.64
N ASN A 173 13.83 1.20 -14.73
CA ASN A 173 13.12 0.01 -15.17
C ASN A 173 11.97 -0.34 -14.22
N ARG A 174 12.17 -0.29 -12.91
CA ARG A 174 11.10 -0.53 -11.92
C ARG A 174 9.93 0.43 -12.10
N LEU A 175 10.20 1.72 -12.30
CA LEU A 175 9.15 2.70 -12.55
C LEU A 175 8.47 2.50 -13.92
N ARG A 176 9.24 2.14 -14.96
CA ARG A 176 8.69 1.73 -16.26
C ARG A 176 7.71 0.59 -16.10
N ASP A 177 8.11 -0.48 -15.42
CA ASP A 177 7.29 -1.68 -15.24
C ASP A 177 6.04 -1.41 -14.42
N PHE A 178 6.14 -0.52 -13.42
CA PHE A 178 4.98 -0.03 -12.68
C PHE A 178 3.95 0.64 -13.59
N PHE A 179 4.34 1.58 -14.45
CA PHE A 179 3.41 2.27 -15.35
C PHE A 179 2.97 1.40 -16.52
N ALA A 180 3.83 0.54 -17.03
CA ALA A 180 3.48 -0.43 -18.06
C ALA A 180 2.41 -1.42 -17.57
N GLY A 181 2.53 -1.90 -16.33
CA GLY A 181 1.52 -2.74 -15.67
C GLY A 181 0.18 -2.03 -15.43
N LYS A 182 0.13 -0.70 -15.53
CA LYS A 182 -1.10 0.12 -15.52
C LYS A 182 -1.67 0.38 -16.92
N GLY A 183 -1.04 -0.17 -17.96
CA GLY A 183 -1.47 0.03 -19.33
C GLY A 183 -0.98 1.32 -19.99
N TYR A 184 -0.06 2.05 -19.37
CA TYR A 184 0.53 3.22 -20.00
C TYR A 184 1.68 2.82 -20.92
N PRO A 185 1.82 3.43 -22.11
CA PRO A 185 3.04 3.32 -22.90
C PRO A 185 4.16 4.08 -22.16
N VAL A 186 5.30 3.41 -21.96
CA VAL A 186 6.44 3.97 -21.20
C VAL A 186 7.72 3.86 -22.01
N ARG A 187 8.56 4.89 -21.93
CA ARG A 187 9.88 4.94 -22.53
C ARG A 187 10.91 5.39 -21.49
N ILE A 188 12.11 4.83 -21.54
CA ILE A 188 13.26 5.29 -20.78
C ILE A 188 14.22 5.94 -21.78
N LEU A 189 14.66 7.16 -21.44
CA LEU A 189 15.71 7.88 -22.18
C LEU A 189 16.94 7.99 -21.29
N SER A 190 18.11 7.66 -21.85
CA SER A 190 19.38 7.90 -21.18
C SER A 190 19.93 9.25 -21.64
N VAL A 191 20.26 10.12 -20.67
CA VAL A 191 20.83 11.44 -20.90
C VAL A 191 22.06 11.64 -20.02
N VAL A 192 23.01 12.46 -20.47
CA VAL A 192 24.17 12.83 -19.66
C VAL A 192 24.06 14.31 -19.30
N ILE A 193 24.02 14.61 -18.00
CA ILE A 193 23.91 15.97 -17.47
C ILE A 193 25.05 16.18 -16.48
N GLY A 194 25.90 17.20 -16.73
CA GLY A 194 27.03 17.48 -15.84
C GLY A 194 28.01 16.32 -15.68
N GLY A 195 28.20 15.48 -16.73
CA GLY A 195 29.06 14.29 -16.69
C GLY A 195 28.47 13.07 -15.96
N LYS A 196 27.22 13.13 -15.50
CA LYS A 196 26.50 12.00 -14.88
C LYS A 196 25.38 11.51 -15.78
N SER A 197 25.26 10.18 -15.90
CA SER A 197 24.16 9.56 -16.64
C SER A 197 22.89 9.55 -15.83
N TYR A 198 21.77 9.91 -16.47
CA TYR A 198 20.42 9.83 -15.91
C TYR A 198 19.51 9.05 -16.84
N PHE A 199 18.55 8.35 -16.26
CA PHE A 199 17.53 7.56 -16.94
C PHE A 199 16.18 8.23 -16.68
N LEU A 200 15.65 8.93 -17.72
CA LEU A 200 14.37 9.64 -17.64
C LEU A 200 13.24 8.67 -18.01
N VAL A 201 12.21 8.58 -17.19
CA VAL A 201 11.04 7.73 -17.46
C VAL A 201 9.91 8.62 -17.96
N TRP A 202 9.50 8.40 -19.22
CA TRP A 202 8.43 9.12 -19.90
C TRP A 202 7.22 8.20 -20.10
N VAL A 203 6.04 8.72 -19.74
CA VAL A 203 4.76 8.00 -19.80
C VAL A 203 3.85 8.70 -20.81
N GLY A 204 3.14 7.90 -21.61
CA GLY A 204 2.19 8.37 -22.59
C GLY A 204 2.82 8.80 -23.90
N HIS A 205 1.95 9.07 -24.87
CA HIS A 205 2.24 9.66 -26.15
C HIS A 205 1.05 10.56 -26.52
N ALA A 206 1.22 11.85 -26.37
CA ALA A 206 0.20 12.86 -26.65
C ALA A 206 0.58 13.62 -27.92
N LYS A 207 -0.42 13.95 -28.75
CA LYS A 207 -0.21 14.76 -29.95
C LYS A 207 -0.12 16.24 -29.63
N THR A 208 -0.82 16.66 -28.58
CA THR A 208 -0.83 18.06 -28.14
C THR A 208 -0.32 18.21 -26.71
N ARG A 209 0.09 19.42 -26.37
CA ARG A 209 0.52 19.76 -25.01
C ARG A 209 -0.62 19.64 -24.01
N GLU A 210 -1.83 19.98 -24.43
CA GLU A 210 -3.05 19.92 -23.63
C GLU A 210 -3.38 18.47 -23.22
N GLU A 211 -3.27 17.53 -24.16
CA GLU A 211 -3.43 16.10 -23.88
C GLU A 211 -2.38 15.61 -22.86
N ALA A 212 -1.12 16.04 -23.02
CA ALA A 212 -0.07 15.69 -22.09
C ALA A 212 -0.28 16.30 -20.70
N LEU A 213 -0.80 17.52 -20.60
CA LEU A 213 -1.17 18.17 -19.35
C LEU A 213 -2.32 17.43 -18.65
N ALA A 214 -3.32 16.98 -19.40
CA ALA A 214 -4.42 16.18 -18.87
C ALA A 214 -3.89 14.84 -18.31
N LEU A 215 -3.03 14.15 -19.05
CA LEU A 215 -2.37 12.92 -18.61
C LEU A 215 -1.50 13.18 -17.36
N SER A 216 -0.71 14.24 -17.35
CA SER A 216 0.10 14.67 -16.21
C SER A 216 -0.75 14.89 -14.95
N SER A 217 -1.89 15.59 -15.09
CA SER A 217 -2.83 15.81 -13.99
C SER A 217 -3.42 14.51 -13.46
N THR A 218 -3.79 13.58 -14.35
CA THR A 218 -4.32 12.26 -14.00
C THR A 218 -3.29 11.45 -13.23
N ILE A 219 -2.05 11.35 -13.74
CA ILE A 219 -0.96 10.63 -13.10
C ILE A 219 -0.65 11.23 -11.72
N ARG A 220 -0.56 12.56 -11.63
CA ARG A 220 -0.30 13.26 -10.38
C ARG A 220 -1.38 12.98 -9.32
N LYS A 221 -2.65 13.06 -9.71
CA LYS A 221 -3.78 12.79 -8.79
C LYS A 221 -3.84 11.35 -8.35
N GLN A 222 -3.62 10.41 -9.29
CA GLN A 222 -3.81 8.99 -9.02
C GLN A 222 -2.64 8.36 -8.25
N TYR A 223 -1.41 8.82 -8.51
CA TYR A 223 -0.21 8.21 -7.95
C TYR A 223 0.56 9.11 -7.00
N ASN A 224 0.11 10.37 -6.82
CA ASN A 224 0.73 11.38 -5.97
C ASN A 224 2.23 11.58 -6.26
N ILE A 225 2.58 11.67 -7.54
CA ILE A 225 3.95 11.87 -8.02
C ILE A 225 4.08 13.19 -8.77
N GLU A 226 5.26 13.80 -8.68
CA GLU A 226 5.58 14.95 -9.50
C GLU A 226 5.76 14.54 -10.96
N THR A 227 5.26 15.38 -11.84
CA THR A 227 5.30 15.12 -13.28
C THR A 227 5.66 16.39 -14.05
N MET A 228 6.33 16.22 -15.18
CA MET A 228 6.66 17.32 -16.10
C MET A 228 6.25 16.94 -17.53
N VAL A 229 5.59 17.84 -18.23
CA VAL A 229 5.29 17.65 -19.66
C VAL A 229 6.54 18.00 -20.46
N VAL A 230 6.94 17.09 -21.33
CA VAL A 230 8.13 17.20 -22.20
C VAL A 230 7.74 17.04 -23.66
N SER A 231 8.44 17.72 -24.56
CA SER A 231 8.37 17.45 -26.02
C SER A 231 9.21 16.23 -26.36
N ARG A 232 8.76 15.47 -27.37
CA ARG A 232 9.44 14.24 -27.84
C ARG A 232 10.20 14.53 -29.11
#